data_1f46efb018f7ba6d2ba71a11742cdbbf
#
_entry.id   1f46efb018f7ba6d2ba71a11742cdbbf
#
_cell.length_a   1.000
_cell.length_b   1.000
_cell.length_c   1.000
_cell.angle_alpha   90.00
_cell.angle_beta   90.00
_cell.angle_gamma   90.00
#
_symmetry.space_group_name_H-M   'P 1'
#
loop_
_entity.id
_entity.type
_entity.pdbx_description
1 polymer ?
#
loop_
_entity_poly.entity_id
_entity_poly.type
_entity_poly.pdbx_seq_one_letter_code
_entity_poly.pdbx_strand_id
1 'polypeptide(L)'
;MSKSSGRHSISRREFIGQASCAGVGSAALFSTLLTLRLANSLAAQTVPGNDDYRALVCLFLAGGNDSFNMLVPTTSGEYEAYARARGNLALAKNTLLQITPGNLGGRTLGIHPSMTEVKDLFSSGRLAFVSNVGSLVRPMSLVDYRANRYLPVSLYSHSDQIQQWQTCIPDQRTAVGWGGRAADIIKSLNAPSLVSMNISLSGQSVFLTGQQAFTYSVSSSGATALSGYNPTAVSNLTGVRSKGVDNIVDQTFRNLFESTYADSTRDAIDSYYDFSSALNGIALSTAVPAGNSLANSLALIAKMISANGKFGAKRQIFFVQLGGWDHHDEVLNNQLTMLRTVSEAIGFFSTALNEIGMADKATLFTASDFGRTLTSNGNGSDHAWGGNHIVMGGAVRGGKVYGDAANGYYPNLQNLAAIDTGQGRLIPGVAVDEYARDLLTWFGISSSNLDYVLPAFTSRFGGRPELGLFSTPNTSPNSPTPAPVPSVQTLPTGSAGGGGGGAPSPLFMGVLGALALTRLRQKRMARKKAEAISEAESGKDVS
;
A
#
# COMPACT_ATOMS: atom_id res chain seq x y z
N MET A 1 62.92 -19.74 -6.89
CA MET A 1 62.15 -19.99 -5.67
C MET A 1 60.66 -19.86 -6.01
N SER A 2 60.04 -21.00 -6.21
CA SER A 2 58.62 -21.15 -6.62
C SER A 2 57.72 -21.06 -5.39
N LYS A 3 56.69 -20.17 -5.40
CA LYS A 3 55.64 -20.19 -4.39
C LYS A 3 54.46 -21.00 -4.91
N SER A 4 54.23 -22.16 -4.27
CA SER A 4 53.08 -23.01 -4.51
C SER A 4 51.80 -22.38 -3.99
N SER A 5 50.77 -22.26 -4.84
CA SER A 5 49.39 -21.91 -4.47
C SER A 5 48.73 -23.10 -3.78
N GLY A 6 48.51 -23.01 -2.48
CA GLY A 6 47.76 -24.01 -1.73
C GLY A 6 46.29 -24.01 -2.13
N ARG A 7 45.79 -25.07 -2.71
CA ARG A 7 44.36 -25.35 -2.86
C ARG A 7 43.78 -25.68 -1.49
N HIS A 8 42.93 -24.83 -0.95
CA HIS A 8 42.10 -25.18 0.22
C HIS A 8 41.11 -26.25 -0.20
N SER A 9 41.31 -27.48 0.26
CA SER A 9 40.31 -28.55 0.16
C SER A 9 39.31 -28.38 1.30
N ILE A 10 38.06 -28.14 0.95
CA ILE A 10 36.94 -28.13 1.92
C ILE A 10 36.79 -29.53 2.49
N SER A 11 36.75 -29.67 3.81
CA SER A 11 36.58 -30.97 4.46
C SER A 11 35.16 -31.52 4.22
N ARG A 12 34.99 -32.85 4.19
CA ARG A 12 33.66 -33.49 4.05
C ARG A 12 32.65 -33.01 5.09
N ARG A 13 33.09 -32.61 6.26
CA ARG A 13 32.25 -32.14 7.35
C ARG A 13 31.76 -30.70 7.10
N GLU A 14 32.57 -29.83 6.53
CA GLU A 14 32.20 -28.49 6.10
C GLU A 14 31.26 -28.52 4.89
N PHE A 15 31.49 -29.42 3.95
CA PHE A 15 30.60 -29.65 2.81
C PHE A 15 29.22 -30.14 3.25
N ILE A 16 29.15 -31.10 4.19
CA ILE A 16 27.88 -31.60 4.74
C ILE A 16 27.17 -30.52 5.56
N GLY A 17 27.88 -29.67 6.32
CA GLY A 17 27.33 -28.55 7.05
C GLY A 17 26.72 -27.49 6.13
N GLN A 18 27.40 -27.16 5.04
CA GLN A 18 26.90 -26.21 4.03
C GLN A 18 25.73 -26.76 3.21
N ALA A 19 25.78 -28.07 2.88
CA ALA A 19 24.71 -28.76 2.17
C ALA A 19 23.43 -28.91 3.02
N SER A 20 23.54 -29.09 4.35
CA SER A 20 22.37 -29.17 5.23
C SER A 20 21.69 -27.83 5.41
N CYS A 21 22.42 -26.71 5.47
CA CYS A 21 21.83 -25.37 5.51
C CYS A 21 21.13 -25.00 4.19
N ALA A 22 21.69 -25.40 3.05
CA ALA A 22 21.03 -25.21 1.74
C ALA A 22 19.79 -26.13 1.58
N GLY A 23 19.82 -27.34 2.16
CA GLY A 23 18.71 -28.30 2.10
C GLY A 23 17.47 -27.84 2.89
N VAL A 24 17.64 -27.20 4.05
CA VAL A 24 16.52 -26.73 4.88
C VAL A 24 15.86 -25.50 4.23
N GLY A 25 16.64 -24.59 3.63
CA GLY A 25 16.10 -23.44 2.88
C GLY A 25 15.32 -23.86 1.63
N SER A 26 15.81 -24.90 0.90
CA SER A 26 15.15 -25.40 -0.30
C SER A 26 13.87 -26.18 0.00
N ALA A 27 13.80 -26.91 1.12
CA ALA A 27 12.60 -27.64 1.52
C ALA A 27 11.42 -26.70 1.86
N ALA A 28 11.69 -25.54 2.49
CA ALA A 28 10.68 -24.54 2.80
C ALA A 28 10.16 -23.86 1.51
N LEU A 29 11.04 -23.52 0.56
CA LEU A 29 10.67 -22.98 -0.74
C LEU A 29 9.92 -24.00 -1.61
N PHE A 30 10.30 -25.28 -1.54
CA PHE A 30 9.62 -26.37 -2.26
C PHE A 30 8.21 -26.61 -1.74
N SER A 31 8.02 -26.58 -0.42
CA SER A 31 6.70 -26.68 0.22
C SER A 31 5.79 -25.53 -0.20
N THR A 32 6.30 -24.31 -0.29
CA THR A 32 5.54 -23.13 -0.69
C THR A 32 5.13 -23.19 -2.17
N LEU A 33 6.04 -23.60 -3.07
CA LEU A 33 5.76 -23.71 -4.51
C LEU A 33 4.84 -24.90 -4.83
N LEU A 34 4.98 -26.04 -4.13
CA LEU A 34 4.09 -27.19 -4.30
C LEU A 34 2.69 -26.91 -3.80
N THR A 35 2.54 -26.15 -2.69
CA THR A 35 1.25 -25.73 -2.16
C THR A 35 0.56 -24.74 -3.10
N LEU A 36 1.31 -23.86 -3.79
CA LEU A 36 0.80 -22.97 -4.82
C LEU A 36 0.22 -23.75 -6.03
N ARG A 37 0.91 -24.79 -6.51
CA ARG A 37 0.42 -25.64 -7.64
C ARG A 37 -0.79 -26.49 -7.24
N LEU A 38 -0.83 -27.05 -6.03
CA LEU A 38 -1.96 -27.86 -5.55
C LEU A 38 -3.19 -27.01 -5.24
N ALA A 39 -3.02 -25.77 -4.76
CA ALA A 39 -4.14 -24.85 -4.53
C ALA A 39 -4.81 -24.40 -5.84
N ASN A 40 -4.04 -24.27 -6.93
CA ASN A 40 -4.57 -23.90 -8.25
C ASN A 40 -5.32 -25.05 -8.95
N SER A 41 -5.08 -26.32 -8.58
CA SER A 41 -5.73 -27.48 -9.24
C SER A 41 -7.07 -27.89 -8.65
N LEU A 42 -7.48 -27.33 -7.49
CA LEU A 42 -8.68 -27.75 -6.75
C LEU A 42 -9.90 -26.84 -6.88
N ALA A 43 -9.83 -25.74 -7.61
CA ALA A 43 -10.91 -24.75 -7.67
C ALA A 43 -11.41 -24.44 -9.08
N ALA A 44 -11.86 -25.46 -9.82
CA ALA A 44 -12.77 -25.23 -10.95
C ALA A 44 -14.19 -25.09 -10.39
N GLN A 45 -14.53 -23.94 -9.83
CA GLN A 45 -15.92 -23.60 -9.52
C GLN A 45 -16.41 -22.50 -10.47
N THR A 46 -17.62 -22.71 -10.96
CA THR A 46 -18.39 -21.80 -11.82
C THR A 46 -18.32 -20.37 -11.32
N VAL A 47 -17.92 -19.45 -12.19
CA VAL A 47 -17.87 -18.00 -11.93
C VAL A 47 -19.32 -17.54 -11.64
N PRO A 48 -19.68 -17.19 -10.40
CA PRO A 48 -20.95 -16.51 -10.14
C PRO A 48 -20.89 -15.08 -10.67
N GLY A 49 -22.06 -14.52 -11.01
CA GLY A 49 -22.18 -13.22 -11.64
C GLY A 49 -21.46 -12.08 -10.89
N ASN A 50 -21.31 -10.96 -11.58
CA ASN A 50 -20.57 -9.75 -11.21
C ASN A 50 -21.06 -9.07 -9.89
N ASP A 51 -22.13 -9.58 -9.26
CA ASP A 51 -22.79 -8.92 -8.13
C ASP A 51 -22.02 -8.96 -6.81
N ASP A 52 -21.06 -9.88 -6.65
CA ASP A 52 -20.26 -10.02 -5.42
C ASP A 52 -18.82 -9.47 -5.55
N TYR A 53 -18.53 -8.68 -6.59
CA TYR A 53 -17.21 -8.10 -6.74
C TYR A 53 -16.94 -6.99 -5.72
N ARG A 54 -15.74 -6.95 -5.13
CA ARG A 54 -15.26 -5.83 -4.29
C ARG A 54 -13.79 -5.55 -4.52
N ALA A 55 -13.46 -4.25 -4.51
CA ALA A 55 -12.10 -3.75 -4.63
C ALA A 55 -11.74 -2.81 -3.47
N LEU A 56 -10.58 -3.02 -2.85
CA LEU A 56 -9.96 -2.06 -1.93
C LEU A 56 -8.83 -1.33 -2.65
N VAL A 57 -8.80 0.00 -2.55
CA VAL A 57 -7.75 0.85 -3.12
C VAL A 57 -7.10 1.64 -1.99
N CYS A 58 -5.87 1.28 -1.63
CA CYS A 58 -5.06 2.02 -0.66
C CYS A 58 -4.31 3.14 -1.38
N LEU A 59 -4.62 4.39 -1.04
CA LEU A 59 -3.83 5.57 -1.40
C LEU A 59 -2.93 5.94 -0.21
N PHE A 60 -1.65 5.63 -0.32
CA PHE A 60 -0.67 5.90 0.73
C PHE A 60 0.01 7.26 0.50
N LEU A 61 -0.18 8.18 1.45
CA LEU A 61 0.41 9.52 1.45
C LEU A 61 1.74 9.48 2.20
N ALA A 62 2.83 9.14 1.49
CA ALA A 62 4.13 8.86 2.11
C ALA A 62 4.88 10.13 2.49
N GLY A 63 5.27 10.22 3.75
CA GLY A 63 5.98 11.33 4.36
C GLY A 63 5.25 11.95 5.57
N GLY A 64 4.06 11.48 5.91
CA GLY A 64 3.26 12.01 7.02
C GLY A 64 2.43 13.22 6.61
N ASN A 65 1.18 12.99 6.20
CA ASN A 65 0.26 14.06 5.82
C ASN A 65 -0.10 14.95 7.01
N ASP A 66 0.13 16.25 6.91
CA ASP A 66 -0.36 17.24 7.88
C ASP A 66 -1.87 17.43 7.73
N SER A 67 -2.61 16.55 8.35
CA SER A 67 -4.06 16.47 8.23
C SER A 67 -4.82 17.52 9.05
N PHE A 68 -4.14 18.30 9.88
CA PHE A 68 -4.76 19.42 10.60
C PHE A 68 -5.11 20.59 9.68
N ASN A 69 -4.45 20.73 8.52
CA ASN A 69 -4.86 21.65 7.48
C ASN A 69 -5.79 21.01 6.44
N MET A 70 -5.82 19.67 6.35
CA MET A 70 -6.75 18.97 5.48
C MET A 70 -8.20 19.05 6.01
N LEU A 71 -8.38 18.92 7.33
CA LEU A 71 -9.69 18.98 8.00
C LEU A 71 -9.58 19.83 9.26
N VAL A 72 -10.22 20.98 9.28
CA VAL A 72 -10.08 22.05 10.27
C VAL A 72 -11.40 22.23 11.02
N PRO A 73 -11.44 22.32 12.36
CA PRO A 73 -12.65 22.66 13.07
C PRO A 73 -13.02 24.14 12.83
N THR A 74 -14.29 24.41 12.54
CA THR A 74 -14.80 25.76 12.26
C THR A 74 -15.84 26.25 13.26
N THR A 75 -16.25 25.39 14.20
CA THR A 75 -17.06 25.79 15.34
C THR A 75 -16.32 26.85 16.16
N SER A 76 -17.04 27.86 16.65
CA SER A 76 -16.46 28.92 17.48
C SER A 76 -15.76 28.35 18.71
N GLY A 77 -14.61 28.92 19.07
CA GLY A 77 -13.72 28.44 20.10
C GLY A 77 -12.76 27.32 19.64
N GLU A 78 -13.24 26.36 18.87
CA GLU A 78 -12.37 25.31 18.31
C GLU A 78 -11.49 25.83 17.17
N TYR A 79 -12.05 26.67 16.29
CA TYR A 79 -11.24 27.31 15.25
C TYR A 79 -10.18 28.23 15.86
N GLU A 80 -10.51 29.00 16.89
CA GLU A 80 -9.57 29.88 17.58
C GLU A 80 -8.47 29.07 18.28
N ALA A 81 -8.78 27.87 18.82
CA ALA A 81 -7.78 26.96 19.37
C ALA A 81 -6.86 26.43 18.28
N TYR A 82 -7.41 26.00 17.13
CA TYR A 82 -6.65 25.62 15.96
C TYR A 82 -5.73 26.74 15.50
N ALA A 83 -6.27 27.95 15.29
CA ALA A 83 -5.51 29.08 14.77
C ALA A 83 -4.37 29.49 15.71
N ARG A 84 -4.59 29.48 17.03
CA ARG A 84 -3.53 29.74 18.02
C ARG A 84 -2.42 28.70 17.98
N ALA A 85 -2.78 27.41 17.91
CA ALA A 85 -1.80 26.32 17.91
C ALA A 85 -1.00 26.30 16.59
N ARG A 86 -1.66 26.52 15.46
CA ARG A 86 -1.01 26.52 14.13
C ARG A 86 -0.20 27.79 13.85
N GLY A 87 -0.51 28.91 14.51
CA GLY A 87 0.19 30.16 14.27
C GLY A 87 0.16 30.59 12.80
N ASN A 88 1.35 30.75 12.19
CA ASN A 88 1.52 31.14 10.78
C ASN A 88 1.03 30.08 9.77
N LEU A 89 0.81 28.84 10.19
CA LEU A 89 0.29 27.76 9.33
C LEU A 89 -1.24 27.66 9.34
N ALA A 90 -1.93 28.50 10.12
CA ALA A 90 -3.38 28.48 10.20
C ALA A 90 -4.02 28.96 8.89
N LEU A 91 -4.93 28.16 8.35
CA LEU A 91 -5.76 28.55 7.21
C LEU A 91 -6.85 29.52 7.66
N ALA A 92 -7.07 30.58 6.91
CA ALA A 92 -8.12 31.55 7.22
C ALA A 92 -9.51 30.87 7.15
N LYS A 93 -10.35 31.09 8.17
CA LYS A 93 -11.65 30.42 8.30
C LYS A 93 -12.57 30.62 7.10
N ASN A 94 -12.54 31.80 6.50
CA ASN A 94 -13.35 32.17 5.34
C ASN A 94 -12.88 31.53 4.02
N THR A 95 -11.69 30.94 3.97
CA THR A 95 -11.19 30.21 2.79
C THR A 95 -11.55 28.74 2.82
N LEU A 96 -11.89 28.19 4.00
CA LEU A 96 -12.20 26.79 4.17
C LEU A 96 -13.51 26.39 3.49
N LEU A 97 -13.53 25.21 2.89
CA LEU A 97 -14.73 24.62 2.32
C LEU A 97 -15.57 24.02 3.45
N GLN A 98 -16.60 24.77 3.88
CA GLN A 98 -17.42 24.41 5.04
C GLN A 98 -18.20 23.12 4.82
N ILE A 99 -18.22 22.27 5.84
CA ILE A 99 -19.04 21.05 5.93
C ILE A 99 -19.71 20.96 7.30
N THR A 100 -20.87 20.30 7.31
CA THR A 100 -21.61 19.99 8.54
C THR A 100 -21.80 18.47 8.61
N PRO A 101 -20.90 17.75 9.29
CA PRO A 101 -21.01 16.29 9.41
C PRO A 101 -22.28 15.88 10.16
N GLY A 102 -23.04 14.93 9.59
CA GLY A 102 -24.34 14.52 10.12
C GLY A 102 -24.32 13.87 11.51
N ASN A 103 -23.14 13.55 12.04
CA ASN A 103 -22.97 12.86 13.33
C ASN A 103 -22.21 13.67 14.40
N LEU A 104 -21.89 14.93 14.16
CA LEU A 104 -21.13 15.76 15.12
C LEU A 104 -22.00 16.71 15.95
N GLY A 105 -23.33 16.52 16.00
CA GLY A 105 -24.21 17.28 16.88
C GLY A 105 -24.18 18.81 16.62
N GLY A 106 -24.02 19.22 15.38
CA GLY A 106 -23.94 20.62 14.98
C GLY A 106 -22.52 21.23 14.96
N ARG A 107 -21.48 20.50 15.37
CA ARG A 107 -20.09 20.93 15.14
C ARG A 107 -19.82 21.01 13.64
N THR A 108 -19.21 22.10 13.22
CA THR A 108 -18.84 22.32 11.81
C THR A 108 -17.34 22.16 11.62
N LEU A 109 -16.96 21.65 10.46
CA LEU A 109 -15.59 21.55 10.03
C LEU A 109 -15.42 22.23 8.67
N GLY A 110 -14.18 22.51 8.29
CA GLY A 110 -13.81 23.00 6.98
C GLY A 110 -12.76 22.10 6.36
N ILE A 111 -12.92 21.82 5.10
CA ILE A 111 -11.93 21.10 4.30
C ILE A 111 -10.99 22.13 3.67
N HIS A 112 -9.75 21.75 3.44
CA HIS A 112 -8.74 22.58 2.78
C HIS A 112 -9.29 23.21 1.48
N PRO A 113 -9.05 24.50 1.19
CA PRO A 113 -9.63 25.19 0.04
C PRO A 113 -9.33 24.58 -1.33
N SER A 114 -8.24 23.82 -1.45
CA SER A 114 -7.87 23.10 -2.68
C SER A 114 -8.61 21.77 -2.90
N MET A 115 -9.50 21.35 -1.99
CA MET A 115 -10.12 20.01 -2.03
C MET A 115 -11.61 20.08 -2.38
N THR A 116 -11.94 20.72 -3.49
CA THR A 116 -13.32 20.94 -3.94
C THR A 116 -14.05 19.64 -4.23
N GLU A 117 -13.41 18.69 -4.91
CA GLU A 117 -14.01 17.39 -5.27
C GLU A 117 -14.26 16.52 -4.02
N VAL A 118 -13.34 16.56 -3.06
CA VAL A 118 -13.49 15.86 -1.76
C VAL A 118 -14.67 16.46 -0.99
N LYS A 119 -14.82 17.78 -0.97
CA LYS A 119 -15.97 18.46 -0.34
C LYS A 119 -17.28 18.06 -1.01
N ASP A 120 -17.34 17.97 -2.32
CA ASP A 120 -18.56 17.61 -3.06
C ASP A 120 -18.93 16.14 -2.84
N LEU A 121 -17.93 15.23 -2.81
CA LEU A 121 -18.13 13.82 -2.46
C LEU A 121 -18.58 13.64 -1.00
N PHE A 122 -18.05 14.43 -0.08
CA PHE A 122 -18.52 14.44 1.30
C PHE A 122 -19.98 14.89 1.38
N SER A 123 -20.32 15.98 0.71
CA SER A 123 -21.68 16.56 0.71
C SER A 123 -22.71 15.64 0.04
N SER A 124 -22.29 14.86 -0.96
CA SER A 124 -23.15 13.86 -1.62
C SER A 124 -23.23 12.51 -0.88
N GLY A 125 -22.59 12.38 0.29
CA GLY A 125 -22.64 11.17 1.10
C GLY A 125 -21.80 10.00 0.56
N ARG A 126 -20.83 10.26 -0.32
CA ARG A 126 -19.95 9.25 -0.93
C ARG A 126 -18.55 9.21 -0.35
N LEU A 127 -18.25 10.11 0.58
CA LEU A 127 -16.97 10.23 1.26
C LEU A 127 -17.18 10.51 2.74
N ALA A 128 -16.34 9.91 3.56
CA ALA A 128 -16.24 10.15 4.99
C ALA A 128 -14.80 10.47 5.38
N PHE A 129 -14.62 11.13 6.52
CA PHE A 129 -13.33 11.23 7.18
C PHE A 129 -13.26 10.27 8.37
N VAL A 130 -12.07 9.74 8.62
CA VAL A 130 -11.77 9.01 9.86
C VAL A 130 -10.68 9.79 10.58
N SER A 131 -10.99 10.24 11.78
CA SER A 131 -10.19 11.21 12.52
C SER A 131 -9.27 10.55 13.52
N ASN A 132 -8.08 11.12 13.71
CA ASN A 132 -7.09 10.74 14.72
C ASN A 132 -6.77 9.25 14.72
N VAL A 133 -6.47 8.70 13.52
CA VAL A 133 -6.05 7.31 13.32
C VAL A 133 -4.54 7.20 13.39
N GLY A 134 -4.02 6.18 14.05
CA GLY A 134 -2.58 5.90 14.07
C GLY A 134 -2.26 4.50 14.56
N SER A 135 -0.99 4.11 14.46
CA SER A 135 -0.52 2.81 14.94
C SER A 135 -0.60 2.73 16.47
N LEU A 136 -1.34 1.77 17.00
CA LEU A 136 -1.47 1.51 18.44
C LEU A 136 -1.23 0.04 18.73
N VAL A 137 -0.41 -0.27 19.73
CA VAL A 137 -0.27 -1.64 20.25
C VAL A 137 -1.57 -2.08 20.95
N ARG A 138 -2.21 -1.16 21.65
CA ARG A 138 -3.53 -1.27 22.30
C ARG A 138 -4.03 0.13 22.66
N PRO A 139 -5.30 0.31 23.03
CA PRO A 139 -5.78 1.58 23.57
C PRO A 139 -4.91 2.00 24.75
N MET A 140 -4.48 3.26 24.75
CA MET A 140 -3.57 3.78 25.76
C MET A 140 -3.89 5.20 26.18
N SER A 141 -3.46 5.56 27.37
CA SER A 141 -3.58 6.88 27.96
C SER A 141 -2.27 7.67 27.89
N LEU A 142 -2.35 8.98 28.17
CA LEU A 142 -1.14 9.82 28.33
C LEU A 142 -0.25 9.35 29.48
N VAL A 143 -0.82 8.71 30.51
CA VAL A 143 -0.06 8.11 31.62
C VAL A 143 0.77 6.92 31.11
N ASP A 144 0.18 6.08 30.24
CA ASP A 144 0.91 4.96 29.62
C ASP A 144 2.03 5.46 28.73
N TYR A 145 1.77 6.49 27.91
CA TYR A 145 2.78 7.12 27.08
C TYR A 145 3.97 7.64 27.89
N ARG A 146 3.70 8.41 28.97
CA ARG A 146 4.74 8.96 29.85
C ARG A 146 5.54 7.88 30.59
N ALA A 147 4.90 6.74 30.84
CA ALA A 147 5.53 5.57 31.43
C ALA A 147 6.24 4.67 30.41
N ASN A 148 6.33 5.05 29.14
CA ASN A 148 6.86 4.27 28.02
C ASN A 148 6.23 2.85 27.92
N ARG A 149 4.93 2.74 28.18
CA ARG A 149 4.20 1.47 28.08
C ARG A 149 3.42 1.41 26.77
N TYR A 150 3.43 0.24 26.15
CA TYR A 150 2.65 -0.07 24.94
C TYR A 150 2.92 0.85 23.74
N LEU A 151 4.12 1.44 23.66
CA LEU A 151 4.51 2.27 22.53
C LEU A 151 4.80 1.41 21.30
N PRO A 152 4.41 1.86 20.11
CA PRO A 152 4.90 1.30 18.85
C PRO A 152 6.43 1.36 18.76
N VAL A 153 7.02 0.40 18.05
CA VAL A 153 8.48 0.39 17.81
C VAL A 153 8.88 1.66 17.07
N SER A 154 9.89 2.35 17.58
CA SER A 154 10.44 3.56 16.94
C SER A 154 9.36 4.57 16.53
N LEU A 155 8.46 4.89 17.44
CA LEU A 155 7.42 5.90 17.23
C LEU A 155 8.03 7.19 16.67
N TYR A 156 7.37 7.80 15.68
CA TYR A 156 7.82 8.97 14.89
C TYR A 156 8.90 8.67 13.83
N SER A 157 9.28 7.41 13.61
CA SER A 157 10.15 7.02 12.49
C SER A 157 9.30 6.70 11.25
N HIS A 158 9.63 7.30 10.11
CA HIS A 158 8.95 7.02 8.84
C HIS A 158 8.98 5.53 8.51
N SER A 159 10.15 4.92 8.48
CA SER A 159 10.32 3.52 8.07
C SER A 159 9.52 2.54 8.94
N ASP A 160 9.50 2.79 10.26
CA ASP A 160 8.80 1.93 11.19
C ASP A 160 7.27 2.16 11.14
N GLN A 161 6.82 3.42 11.11
CA GLN A 161 5.38 3.69 11.08
C GLN A 161 4.74 3.43 9.72
N ILE A 162 5.44 3.59 8.60
CA ILE A 162 5.01 3.07 7.28
C ILE A 162 4.74 1.56 7.37
N GLN A 163 5.68 0.82 7.97
CA GLN A 163 5.52 -0.62 8.12
C GLN A 163 4.35 -0.95 9.05
N GLN A 164 4.18 -0.23 10.17
CA GLN A 164 3.08 -0.43 11.12
C GLN A 164 1.71 -0.22 10.48
N TRP A 165 1.57 0.81 9.65
CA TRP A 165 0.35 1.04 8.87
C TRP A 165 0.06 -0.08 7.86
N GLN A 166 1.10 -0.59 7.21
CA GLN A 166 0.97 -1.65 6.22
C GLN A 166 0.77 -3.04 6.84
N THR A 167 1.15 -3.23 8.10
CA THR A 167 1.12 -4.54 8.74
C THR A 167 0.09 -4.70 9.85
N CYS A 168 -0.41 -3.60 10.45
CA CYS A 168 -1.16 -3.65 11.72
C CYS A 168 -0.43 -4.42 12.83
N ILE A 169 0.91 -4.34 12.86
CA ILE A 169 1.76 -4.97 13.87
C ILE A 169 2.74 -3.91 14.38
N PRO A 170 2.32 -3.05 15.33
CA PRO A 170 3.10 -1.88 15.73
C PRO A 170 4.23 -2.19 16.73
N ASP A 171 4.22 -3.35 17.37
CA ASP A 171 5.16 -3.77 18.42
C ASP A 171 6.36 -4.60 17.89
N GLN A 172 6.39 -4.88 16.59
CA GLN A 172 7.50 -5.60 15.95
C GLN A 172 7.59 -5.30 14.45
N ARG A 173 8.77 -5.56 13.87
CA ARG A 173 8.99 -5.43 12.43
C ARG A 173 8.62 -6.74 11.72
N THR A 174 7.86 -6.65 10.63
CA THR A 174 7.45 -7.77 9.80
C THR A 174 7.33 -7.35 8.34
N ALA A 175 7.54 -8.28 7.42
CA ALA A 175 7.43 -8.04 5.99
C ALA A 175 6.08 -8.49 5.39
N VAL A 176 5.10 -8.89 6.23
CA VAL A 176 3.80 -9.40 5.78
C VAL A 176 2.70 -8.41 6.14
N GLY A 177 2.04 -7.86 5.12
CA GLY A 177 1.03 -6.82 5.27
C GLY A 177 -0.38 -7.36 5.50
N TRP A 178 -1.26 -6.51 6.05
CA TRP A 178 -2.64 -6.93 6.30
C TRP A 178 -3.46 -7.12 4.99
N GLY A 179 -3.18 -6.37 3.93
CA GLY A 179 -3.76 -6.62 2.61
C GLY A 179 -3.33 -7.97 2.03
N GLY A 180 -2.05 -8.33 2.18
CA GLY A 180 -1.52 -9.64 1.78
C GLY A 180 -2.13 -10.78 2.58
N ARG A 181 -2.25 -10.65 3.92
CA ARG A 181 -2.93 -11.66 4.76
C ARG A 181 -4.41 -11.78 4.42
N ALA A 182 -5.08 -10.68 4.10
CA ALA A 182 -6.46 -10.73 3.60
C ALA A 182 -6.55 -11.53 2.30
N ALA A 183 -5.63 -11.31 1.37
CA ALA A 183 -5.59 -12.05 0.11
C ALA A 183 -5.31 -13.56 0.34
N ASP A 184 -4.44 -13.92 1.28
CA ASP A 184 -4.18 -15.32 1.63
C ASP A 184 -5.47 -16.07 2.02
N ILE A 185 -6.40 -15.39 2.73
CA ILE A 185 -7.69 -15.96 3.16
C ILE A 185 -8.67 -16.05 2.00
N ILE A 186 -8.80 -14.98 1.20
CA ILE A 186 -9.97 -14.82 0.33
C ILE A 186 -9.67 -15.04 -1.16
N LYS A 187 -8.42 -15.32 -1.52
CA LYS A 187 -8.01 -15.59 -2.91
C LYS A 187 -8.80 -16.71 -3.59
N SER A 188 -9.29 -17.68 -2.82
CA SER A 188 -10.11 -18.79 -3.32
C SER A 188 -11.48 -18.35 -3.88
N LEU A 189 -11.92 -17.11 -3.62
CA LEU A 189 -13.12 -16.54 -4.24
C LEU A 189 -12.87 -16.15 -5.69
N ASN A 190 -11.62 -15.87 -6.09
CA ASN A 190 -11.24 -15.56 -7.46
C ASN A 190 -11.04 -16.85 -8.26
N ALA A 191 -11.32 -16.80 -9.56
CA ALA A 191 -10.90 -17.86 -10.47
C ALA A 191 -9.36 -17.91 -10.56
N PRO A 192 -8.76 -19.05 -10.88
CA PRO A 192 -7.32 -19.13 -11.13
C PRO A 192 -6.88 -18.13 -12.19
N SER A 193 -5.87 -17.33 -11.89
CA SER A 193 -5.32 -16.31 -12.78
C SER A 193 -3.83 -16.16 -12.52
N LEU A 194 -3.06 -15.89 -13.58
CA LEU A 194 -1.63 -15.52 -13.46
C LEU A 194 -1.47 -14.09 -12.93
N VAL A 195 -2.49 -13.23 -13.10
CA VAL A 195 -2.49 -11.89 -12.51
C VAL A 195 -2.98 -11.98 -11.07
N SER A 196 -2.11 -11.60 -10.12
CA SER A 196 -2.47 -11.57 -8.69
C SER A 196 -3.63 -10.62 -8.43
N MET A 197 -4.44 -10.94 -7.42
CA MET A 197 -5.45 -10.01 -6.91
C MET A 197 -4.84 -8.80 -6.18
N ASN A 198 -3.58 -8.88 -5.77
CA ASN A 198 -2.83 -7.84 -5.09
C ASN A 198 -1.99 -7.07 -6.10
N ILE A 199 -2.41 -5.86 -6.45
CA ILE A 199 -1.84 -5.07 -7.54
C ILE A 199 -1.28 -3.76 -7.02
N SER A 200 0.01 -3.51 -7.26
CA SER A 200 0.69 -2.28 -6.88
C SER A 200 1.04 -1.43 -8.10
N LEU A 201 0.72 -0.14 -8.03
CA LEU A 201 1.16 0.86 -9.01
C LEU A 201 2.39 1.64 -8.53
N SER A 202 2.99 1.23 -7.41
CA SER A 202 4.12 1.92 -6.76
C SER A 202 5.27 0.96 -6.40
N GLY A 203 5.46 -0.09 -7.20
CA GLY A 203 6.49 -1.10 -6.95
C GLY A 203 6.09 -2.11 -5.87
N GLN A 204 7.07 -2.70 -5.20
CA GLN A 204 6.81 -3.65 -4.12
C GLN A 204 6.25 -2.93 -2.89
N SER A 205 5.25 -3.53 -2.26
CA SER A 205 4.61 -3.00 -1.06
C SER A 205 4.47 -4.09 0.00
N VAL A 206 4.89 -3.79 1.22
CA VAL A 206 4.66 -4.68 2.38
C VAL A 206 3.16 -4.89 2.58
N PHE A 207 2.34 -3.86 2.39
CA PHE A 207 0.88 -3.94 2.51
C PHE A 207 0.27 -5.11 1.73
N LEU A 208 0.73 -5.34 0.48
CA LEU A 208 0.21 -6.37 -0.41
C LEU A 208 0.91 -7.72 -0.29
N THR A 209 1.99 -7.81 0.49
CA THR A 209 2.75 -9.06 0.66
C THR A 209 2.06 -9.95 1.69
N GLY A 210 1.62 -11.13 1.27
CA GLY A 210 1.07 -12.17 2.13
C GLY A 210 2.11 -13.25 2.47
N GLN A 211 1.67 -14.32 3.12
CA GLN A 211 2.48 -15.54 3.26
C GLN A 211 2.48 -16.37 1.96
N GLN A 212 1.40 -16.31 1.21
CA GLN A 212 1.21 -17.00 -0.07
C GLN A 212 0.85 -16.03 -1.20
N ALA A 213 0.16 -14.93 -0.90
CA ALA A 213 -0.18 -13.91 -1.87
C ALA A 213 1.04 -13.05 -2.20
N PHE A 214 1.26 -12.81 -3.48
CA PHE A 214 2.35 -11.95 -3.97
C PHE A 214 1.79 -10.69 -4.64
N THR A 215 2.63 -9.65 -4.65
CA THR A 215 2.30 -8.39 -5.31
C THR A 215 2.56 -8.47 -6.80
N TYR A 216 1.56 -8.16 -7.62
CA TYR A 216 1.72 -7.89 -9.05
C TYR A 216 1.97 -6.38 -9.25
N SER A 217 3.17 -6.04 -9.71
CA SER A 217 3.57 -4.63 -9.85
C SER A 217 3.39 -4.18 -11.30
N VAL A 218 2.67 -3.06 -11.46
CA VAL A 218 2.44 -2.39 -12.75
C VAL A 218 2.79 -0.90 -12.65
N SER A 219 3.00 -0.24 -13.77
CA SER A 219 3.08 1.22 -13.84
C SER A 219 1.73 1.82 -14.23
N SER A 220 1.59 3.14 -14.18
CA SER A 220 0.38 3.81 -14.67
C SER A 220 0.11 3.60 -16.18
N SER A 221 1.10 3.13 -16.92
CA SER A 221 0.97 2.72 -18.33
C SER A 221 0.65 1.23 -18.53
N GLY A 222 0.57 0.45 -17.45
CA GLY A 222 0.26 -0.97 -17.46
C GLY A 222 1.43 -1.88 -17.06
N ALA A 223 1.31 -3.16 -17.37
CA ALA A 223 2.36 -4.15 -17.12
C ALA A 223 3.57 -3.91 -18.01
N THR A 224 4.76 -4.30 -17.52
CA THR A 224 6.01 -4.16 -18.27
C THR A 224 6.30 -5.43 -19.04
N ALA A 225 6.42 -5.33 -20.37
CA ALA A 225 6.81 -6.43 -21.24
C ALA A 225 8.26 -6.85 -21.02
N LEU A 226 8.56 -8.13 -21.25
CA LEU A 226 9.93 -8.58 -21.39
C LEU A 226 10.59 -7.91 -22.61
N SER A 227 11.64 -7.13 -22.38
CA SER A 227 12.29 -6.35 -23.42
C SER A 227 12.83 -7.24 -24.54
N GLY A 228 12.44 -6.94 -25.77
CA GLY A 228 12.88 -7.69 -26.96
C GLY A 228 12.17 -9.02 -27.16
N TYR A 229 11.12 -9.33 -26.40
CA TYR A 229 10.25 -10.49 -26.59
C TYR A 229 8.92 -10.07 -27.22
N ASN A 230 8.52 -10.79 -28.28
CA ASN A 230 7.20 -10.69 -28.91
C ASN A 230 6.86 -12.04 -29.56
N PRO A 231 5.92 -12.82 -29.03
CA PRO A 231 5.59 -14.17 -29.51
C PRO A 231 4.99 -14.17 -30.93
N THR A 232 4.43 -13.03 -31.38
CA THR A 232 3.84 -12.92 -32.73
C THR A 232 4.85 -12.49 -33.80
N ALA A 233 6.06 -12.12 -33.43
CA ALA A 233 7.11 -11.76 -34.35
C ALA A 233 7.71 -13.04 -35.01
N VAL A 234 7.62 -13.17 -36.36
CA VAL A 234 7.97 -14.41 -37.06
C VAL A 234 9.32 -14.33 -37.76
N SER A 235 9.64 -13.22 -38.41
CA SER A 235 10.73 -13.18 -39.42
C SER A 235 11.78 -12.10 -39.18
N ASN A 236 11.86 -11.53 -37.99
CA ASN A 236 12.82 -10.49 -37.63
C ASN A 236 13.67 -10.89 -36.43
N LEU A 237 14.65 -10.07 -36.04
CA LEU A 237 15.52 -10.33 -34.90
C LEU A 237 14.74 -10.53 -33.60
N THR A 238 13.62 -9.83 -33.43
CA THR A 238 12.73 -10.00 -32.28
C THR A 238 12.12 -11.40 -32.23
N GLY A 239 11.65 -11.91 -33.40
CA GLY A 239 11.13 -13.28 -33.48
C GLY A 239 12.18 -14.36 -33.17
N VAL A 240 13.42 -14.15 -33.65
CA VAL A 240 14.53 -15.07 -33.29
C VAL A 240 14.82 -15.05 -31.79
N ARG A 241 14.83 -13.85 -31.17
CA ARG A 241 15.02 -13.70 -29.70
C ARG A 241 13.89 -14.35 -28.91
N SER A 242 12.63 -14.13 -29.33
CA SER A 242 11.45 -14.71 -28.67
C SER A 242 11.51 -16.23 -28.69
N LYS A 243 11.78 -16.83 -29.86
CA LYS A 243 11.98 -18.28 -29.97
C LYS A 243 13.13 -18.79 -29.11
N GLY A 244 14.23 -18.02 -29.01
CA GLY A 244 15.34 -18.35 -28.12
C GLY A 244 14.93 -18.36 -26.65
N VAL A 245 14.14 -17.38 -26.21
CA VAL A 245 13.58 -17.33 -24.85
C VAL A 245 12.65 -18.53 -24.63
N ASP A 246 11.69 -18.76 -25.53
CA ASP A 246 10.75 -19.88 -25.43
C ASP A 246 11.50 -21.23 -25.32
N ASN A 247 12.49 -21.44 -26.18
CA ASN A 247 13.30 -22.67 -26.15
C ASN A 247 14.04 -22.87 -24.83
N ILE A 248 14.39 -21.80 -24.12
CA ILE A 248 15.06 -21.88 -22.83
C ILE A 248 14.04 -22.12 -21.70
N VAL A 249 12.99 -21.30 -21.64
CA VAL A 249 12.04 -21.35 -20.51
C VAL A 249 11.11 -22.56 -20.55
N ASP A 250 10.91 -23.17 -21.74
CA ASP A 250 10.07 -24.36 -21.91
C ASP A 250 10.85 -25.68 -21.71
N GLN A 251 12.17 -25.61 -21.43
CA GLN A 251 12.96 -26.82 -21.15
C GLN A 251 12.67 -27.38 -19.75
N THR A 252 12.80 -28.70 -19.66
CA THR A 252 12.78 -29.39 -18.38
C THR A 252 14.18 -29.35 -17.75
N PHE A 253 14.31 -28.61 -16.66
CA PHE A 253 15.57 -28.53 -15.91
C PHE A 253 15.60 -29.54 -14.75
N ARG A 254 16.76 -30.18 -14.54
CA ARG A 254 16.98 -31.06 -13.37
C ARG A 254 17.32 -30.28 -12.11
N ASN A 255 17.89 -29.11 -12.27
CA ASN A 255 18.19 -28.18 -11.17
C ASN A 255 16.94 -27.41 -10.78
N LEU A 256 16.58 -27.45 -9.50
CA LEU A 256 15.40 -26.79 -8.96
C LEU A 256 15.41 -25.27 -9.21
N PHE A 257 16.58 -24.62 -9.06
CA PHE A 257 16.68 -23.16 -9.26
C PHE A 257 16.50 -22.78 -10.72
N GLU A 258 17.07 -23.57 -11.65
CA GLU A 258 16.89 -23.37 -13.10
C GLU A 258 15.43 -23.56 -13.50
N SER A 259 14.78 -24.63 -13.03
CA SER A 259 13.36 -24.89 -13.26
C SER A 259 12.49 -23.74 -12.70
N THR A 260 12.73 -23.33 -11.44
CA THR A 260 11.97 -22.25 -10.82
C THR A 260 12.16 -20.93 -11.57
N TYR A 261 13.37 -20.62 -12.04
CA TYR A 261 13.65 -19.42 -12.81
C TYR A 261 12.94 -19.45 -14.18
N ALA A 262 12.99 -20.57 -14.88
CA ALA A 262 12.31 -20.75 -16.15
C ALA A 262 10.79 -20.63 -16.00
N ASP A 263 10.20 -21.36 -15.05
CA ASP A 263 8.77 -21.28 -14.72
C ASP A 263 8.34 -19.85 -14.38
N SER A 264 9.08 -19.17 -13.49
CA SER A 264 8.78 -17.78 -13.10
C SER A 264 8.90 -16.79 -14.27
N THR A 265 9.84 -17.03 -15.18
CA THR A 265 10.01 -16.20 -16.37
C THR A 265 8.84 -16.41 -17.34
N ARG A 266 8.41 -17.66 -17.53
CA ARG A 266 7.23 -18.00 -18.34
C ARG A 266 5.98 -17.35 -17.75
N ASP A 267 5.73 -17.55 -16.45
CA ASP A 267 4.58 -16.96 -15.74
C ASP A 267 4.56 -15.44 -15.86
N ALA A 268 5.72 -14.77 -15.80
CA ALA A 268 5.81 -13.32 -15.96
C ALA A 268 5.46 -12.88 -17.39
N ILE A 269 5.93 -13.62 -18.42
CA ILE A 269 5.59 -13.36 -19.82
C ILE A 269 4.08 -13.53 -20.02
N ASP A 270 3.53 -14.64 -19.59
CA ASP A 270 2.13 -14.98 -19.80
C ASP A 270 1.21 -14.01 -19.04
N SER A 271 1.57 -13.66 -17.79
CA SER A 271 0.87 -12.63 -17.01
C SER A 271 0.82 -11.28 -17.70
N TYR A 272 1.89 -10.88 -18.40
CA TYR A 272 1.89 -9.64 -19.17
C TYR A 272 0.88 -9.68 -20.31
N TYR A 273 0.81 -10.78 -21.06
CA TYR A 273 -0.13 -10.91 -22.17
C TYR A 273 -1.57 -11.04 -21.69
N ASP A 274 -1.82 -11.79 -20.62
CA ASP A 274 -3.14 -11.89 -19.99
C ASP A 274 -3.61 -10.52 -19.50
N PHE A 275 -2.75 -9.78 -18.81
CA PHE A 275 -3.05 -8.43 -18.32
C PHE A 275 -3.37 -7.48 -19.48
N SER A 276 -2.52 -7.47 -20.51
CA SER A 276 -2.68 -6.59 -21.66
C SER A 276 -3.94 -6.93 -22.48
N SER A 277 -4.21 -8.23 -22.66
CA SER A 277 -5.42 -8.72 -23.33
C SER A 277 -6.69 -8.37 -22.55
N ALA A 278 -6.68 -8.53 -21.22
CA ALA A 278 -7.82 -8.19 -20.38
C ALA A 278 -8.20 -6.70 -20.46
N LEU A 279 -7.21 -5.82 -20.59
CA LEU A 279 -7.45 -4.38 -20.70
C LEU A 279 -7.69 -3.89 -22.14
N ASN A 280 -7.47 -4.74 -23.14
CA ASN A 280 -7.68 -4.35 -24.53
C ASN A 280 -9.14 -3.96 -24.79
N GLY A 281 -9.33 -2.80 -25.43
CA GLY A 281 -10.64 -2.24 -25.75
C GLY A 281 -11.36 -1.58 -24.55
N ILE A 282 -10.77 -1.55 -23.35
CA ILE A 282 -11.35 -0.83 -22.21
C ILE A 282 -10.90 0.63 -22.23
N ALA A 283 -11.85 1.53 -22.48
CA ALA A 283 -11.67 2.96 -22.44
C ALA A 283 -12.56 3.56 -21.34
N LEU A 284 -12.13 4.67 -20.77
CA LEU A 284 -12.94 5.52 -19.89
C LEU A 284 -13.30 6.78 -20.68
N SER A 285 -14.57 7.19 -20.61
CA SER A 285 -15.04 8.45 -21.18
C SER A 285 -14.71 9.63 -20.27
N THR A 286 -14.65 9.38 -18.96
CA THR A 286 -14.24 10.37 -17.97
C THR A 286 -12.82 10.84 -18.25
N ALA A 287 -12.65 12.15 -18.49
CA ALA A 287 -11.35 12.74 -18.79
C ALA A 287 -10.46 12.74 -17.54
N VAL A 288 -9.23 12.23 -17.69
CA VAL A 288 -8.22 12.28 -16.63
C VAL A 288 -7.73 13.72 -16.47
N PRO A 289 -7.69 14.28 -15.23
CA PRO A 289 -7.14 15.60 -14.98
C PRO A 289 -5.72 15.75 -15.53
N ALA A 290 -5.49 16.80 -16.34
CA ALA A 290 -4.21 17.00 -17.02
C ALA A 290 -3.07 17.22 -16.00
N GLY A 291 -1.94 16.54 -16.21
CA GLY A 291 -0.75 16.65 -15.36
C GLY A 291 -0.87 15.91 -14.01
N ASN A 292 -1.98 15.28 -13.70
CA ASN A 292 -2.21 14.57 -12.45
C ASN A 292 -1.79 13.10 -12.58
N SER A 293 -0.56 12.79 -12.14
CA SER A 293 0.00 11.43 -12.20
C SER A 293 -0.75 10.42 -11.32
N LEU A 294 -1.31 10.88 -10.19
CA LEU A 294 -2.13 10.04 -9.32
C LEU A 294 -3.45 9.66 -10.04
N ALA A 295 -4.08 10.61 -10.72
CA ALA A 295 -5.29 10.34 -11.51
C ALA A 295 -5.01 9.34 -12.65
N ASN A 296 -3.83 9.39 -13.31
CA ASN A 296 -3.43 8.37 -14.29
C ASN A 296 -3.36 6.96 -13.67
N SER A 297 -2.81 6.85 -12.46
CA SER A 297 -2.76 5.59 -11.73
C SER A 297 -4.16 5.08 -11.36
N LEU A 298 -5.03 5.97 -10.87
CA LEU A 298 -6.41 5.62 -10.55
C LEU A 298 -7.25 5.29 -11.81
N ALA A 299 -6.93 5.88 -12.96
CA ALA A 299 -7.54 5.52 -14.24
C ALA A 299 -7.21 4.07 -14.64
N LEU A 300 -5.96 3.66 -14.48
CA LEU A 300 -5.60 2.26 -14.72
C LEU A 300 -6.30 1.33 -13.74
N ILE A 301 -6.40 1.69 -12.45
CA ILE A 301 -7.15 0.92 -11.45
C ILE A 301 -8.62 0.80 -11.87
N ALA A 302 -9.28 1.88 -12.30
CA ALA A 302 -10.66 1.84 -12.79
C ALA A 302 -10.83 0.90 -13.99
N LYS A 303 -9.89 0.90 -14.96
CA LYS A 303 -9.88 -0.04 -16.09
C LYS A 303 -9.73 -1.49 -15.62
N MET A 304 -8.86 -1.77 -14.65
CA MET A 304 -8.71 -3.11 -14.08
C MET A 304 -9.97 -3.58 -13.34
N ILE A 305 -10.62 -2.68 -12.59
CA ILE A 305 -11.90 -2.94 -11.95
C ILE A 305 -12.98 -3.24 -13.00
N SER A 306 -13.05 -2.49 -14.09
CA SER A 306 -13.96 -2.76 -15.22
C SER A 306 -13.70 -4.12 -15.86
N ALA A 307 -12.43 -4.54 -15.92
CA ALA A 307 -12.01 -5.83 -16.48
C ALA A 307 -12.10 -7.00 -15.48
N ASN A 308 -12.66 -6.83 -14.28
CA ASN A 308 -12.65 -7.85 -13.23
C ASN A 308 -13.07 -9.25 -13.71
N GLY A 309 -14.10 -9.34 -14.55
CA GLY A 309 -14.57 -10.59 -15.13
C GLY A 309 -13.54 -11.26 -16.06
N LYS A 310 -12.76 -10.46 -16.81
CA LYS A 310 -11.69 -11.01 -17.66
C LYS A 310 -10.51 -11.53 -16.83
N PHE A 311 -10.28 -10.98 -15.63
CA PHE A 311 -9.31 -11.49 -14.67
C PHE A 311 -9.86 -12.63 -13.80
N GLY A 312 -11.12 -12.98 -13.92
CA GLY A 312 -11.78 -13.92 -13.01
C GLY A 312 -11.81 -13.42 -11.56
N ALA A 313 -11.72 -12.12 -11.36
CA ALA A 313 -11.56 -11.52 -10.04
C ALA A 313 -12.92 -11.14 -9.43
N LYS A 314 -13.17 -11.61 -8.21
CA LYS A 314 -14.24 -11.13 -7.31
C LYS A 314 -13.70 -10.23 -6.22
N ARG A 315 -12.43 -10.34 -5.92
CA ARG A 315 -11.73 -9.53 -4.93
C ARG A 315 -10.42 -9.03 -5.50
N GLN A 316 -10.16 -7.73 -5.39
CA GLN A 316 -8.90 -7.11 -5.78
C GLN A 316 -8.46 -6.08 -4.74
N ILE A 317 -7.17 -6.03 -4.46
CA ILE A 317 -6.56 -5.04 -3.57
C ILE A 317 -5.51 -4.28 -4.37
N PHE A 318 -5.64 -2.95 -4.38
CA PHE A 318 -4.74 -2.06 -5.08
C PHE A 318 -3.96 -1.19 -4.10
N PHE A 319 -2.72 -0.92 -4.46
CA PHE A 319 -1.86 0.01 -3.72
C PHE A 319 -1.29 1.06 -4.67
N VAL A 320 -1.47 2.32 -4.31
CA VAL A 320 -0.85 3.47 -4.99
C VAL A 320 -0.30 4.42 -3.93
N GLN A 321 0.90 4.96 -4.17
CA GLN A 321 1.57 5.86 -3.25
C GLN A 321 1.81 7.22 -3.90
N LEU A 322 1.53 8.27 -3.16
CA LEU A 322 1.96 9.62 -3.46
C LEU A 322 2.95 10.07 -2.38
N GLY A 323 4.22 10.24 -2.76
CA GLY A 323 5.28 10.70 -1.87
C GLY A 323 5.34 12.22 -1.75
N GLY A 324 6.22 12.70 -0.88
CA GLY A 324 6.54 14.13 -0.73
C GLY A 324 5.78 14.83 0.40
N TRP A 325 5.15 14.09 1.33
CA TRP A 325 4.37 14.67 2.44
C TRP A 325 5.19 15.07 3.68
N ASP A 326 6.50 14.89 3.65
CA ASP A 326 7.39 15.22 4.77
C ASP A 326 7.68 16.75 4.84
N HIS A 327 6.63 17.51 5.14
CA HIS A 327 6.67 18.97 5.08
C HIS A 327 7.18 19.59 6.41
N HIS A 328 8.46 19.46 6.68
CA HIS A 328 9.13 20.23 7.75
C HIS A 328 9.26 21.71 7.40
N ASP A 329 9.05 22.05 6.13
CA ASP A 329 9.13 23.38 5.57
C ASP A 329 8.07 23.57 4.48
N GLU A 330 7.69 24.81 4.17
CA GLU A 330 6.80 25.18 3.06
C GLU A 330 5.44 24.44 3.05
N VAL A 331 4.91 24.09 4.24
CA VAL A 331 3.72 23.22 4.34
C VAL A 331 2.50 23.81 3.62
N LEU A 332 2.28 25.13 3.70
CA LEU A 332 1.13 25.79 3.08
C LEU A 332 1.16 25.69 1.55
N ASN A 333 2.32 25.98 0.94
CA ASN A 333 2.50 25.96 -0.51
C ASN A 333 2.45 24.52 -1.05
N ASN A 334 3.09 23.59 -0.35
CA ASN A 334 3.10 22.18 -0.72
C ASN A 334 1.69 21.58 -0.64
N GLN A 335 0.97 21.82 0.45
CA GLN A 335 -0.38 21.31 0.61
C GLN A 335 -1.38 21.92 -0.38
N LEU A 336 -1.22 23.19 -0.74
CA LEU A 336 -2.07 23.81 -1.77
C LEU A 336 -2.07 23.00 -3.06
N THR A 337 -0.91 22.48 -3.47
CA THR A 337 -0.73 21.69 -4.69
C THR A 337 -1.07 20.22 -4.47
N MET A 338 -0.53 19.61 -3.41
CA MET A 338 -0.66 18.16 -3.19
C MET A 338 -2.07 17.75 -2.78
N LEU A 339 -2.75 18.53 -1.93
CA LEU A 339 -4.14 18.27 -1.57
C LEU A 339 -5.08 18.47 -2.77
N ARG A 340 -4.77 19.42 -3.67
CA ARG A 340 -5.48 19.57 -4.96
C ARG A 340 -5.30 18.32 -5.80
N THR A 341 -4.07 17.84 -6.00
CA THR A 341 -3.75 16.63 -6.75
C THR A 341 -4.54 15.42 -6.22
N VAL A 342 -4.61 15.26 -4.90
CA VAL A 342 -5.38 14.19 -4.24
C VAL A 342 -6.87 14.37 -4.49
N SER A 343 -7.40 15.59 -4.34
CA SER A 343 -8.83 15.88 -4.50
C SER A 343 -9.32 15.62 -5.93
N GLU A 344 -8.61 16.17 -6.92
CA GLU A 344 -8.90 15.95 -8.34
C GLU A 344 -8.85 14.45 -8.70
N ALA A 345 -7.83 13.73 -8.21
CA ALA A 345 -7.68 12.30 -8.49
C ALA A 345 -8.79 11.45 -7.85
N ILE A 346 -9.21 11.75 -6.63
CA ILE A 346 -10.33 11.07 -5.95
C ILE A 346 -11.65 11.40 -6.64
N GLY A 347 -11.87 12.67 -7.02
CA GLY A 347 -13.05 13.11 -7.78
C GLY A 347 -13.17 12.40 -9.13
N PHE A 348 -12.08 12.40 -9.89
CA PHE A 348 -11.97 11.64 -11.14
C PHE A 348 -12.29 10.15 -10.94
N PHE A 349 -11.67 9.51 -9.93
CA PHE A 349 -11.85 8.09 -9.68
C PHE A 349 -13.30 7.75 -9.32
N SER A 350 -13.94 8.56 -8.49
CA SER A 350 -15.37 8.41 -8.17
C SER A 350 -16.25 8.50 -9.41
N THR A 351 -15.98 9.45 -10.32
CA THR A 351 -16.71 9.61 -11.58
C THR A 351 -16.48 8.41 -12.51
N ALA A 352 -15.23 7.94 -12.64
CA ALA A 352 -14.89 6.77 -13.43
C ALA A 352 -15.54 5.49 -12.89
N LEU A 353 -15.62 5.32 -11.57
CA LEU A 353 -16.33 4.18 -10.95
C LEU A 353 -17.84 4.22 -11.22
N ASN A 354 -18.44 5.41 -11.24
CA ASN A 354 -19.84 5.56 -11.64
C ASN A 354 -20.04 5.21 -13.12
N GLU A 355 -19.17 5.68 -14.00
CA GLU A 355 -19.19 5.39 -15.44
C GLU A 355 -19.21 3.88 -15.73
N ILE A 356 -18.37 3.12 -15.02
CA ILE A 356 -18.26 1.66 -15.19
C ILE A 356 -19.24 0.85 -14.31
N GLY A 357 -20.16 1.51 -13.57
CA GLY A 357 -21.15 0.85 -12.71
C GLY A 357 -20.56 0.12 -11.48
N MET A 358 -19.39 0.56 -11.00
CA MET A 358 -18.67 -0.08 -9.89
C MET A 358 -18.54 0.80 -8.62
N ALA A 359 -19.32 1.88 -8.54
CA ALA A 359 -19.23 2.83 -7.42
C ALA A 359 -19.43 2.18 -6.04
N ASP A 360 -20.40 1.26 -5.91
CA ASP A 360 -20.70 0.58 -4.66
C ASP A 360 -19.80 -0.65 -4.39
N LYS A 361 -18.99 -1.01 -5.37
CA LYS A 361 -18.13 -2.21 -5.36
C LYS A 361 -16.66 -1.90 -5.15
N ALA A 362 -16.28 -0.63 -5.14
CA ALA A 362 -14.91 -0.18 -4.92
C ALA A 362 -14.85 0.85 -3.81
N THR A 363 -13.88 0.70 -2.92
CA THR A 363 -13.61 1.64 -1.83
C THR A 363 -12.15 2.09 -1.89
N LEU A 364 -11.92 3.39 -1.98
CA LEU A 364 -10.62 4.01 -1.79
C LEU A 364 -10.50 4.50 -0.35
N PHE A 365 -9.38 4.21 0.29
CA PHE A 365 -9.03 4.73 1.60
C PHE A 365 -7.62 5.30 1.59
N THR A 366 -7.38 6.36 2.38
CA THR A 366 -6.04 6.91 2.55
C THR A 366 -5.35 6.32 3.77
N ALA A 367 -4.03 6.24 3.68
CA ALA A 367 -3.11 5.93 4.77
C ALA A 367 -1.92 6.88 4.69
N SER A 368 -1.16 7.02 5.76
CA SER A 368 0.07 7.82 5.80
C SER A 368 1.01 7.26 6.87
N ASP A 369 2.26 7.68 6.86
CA ASP A 369 3.24 7.25 7.88
C ASP A 369 2.72 7.53 9.29
N PHE A 370 2.30 8.77 9.50
CA PHE A 370 1.74 9.33 10.74
C PHE A 370 1.03 10.66 10.44
N GLY A 371 0.40 11.26 11.45
CA GLY A 371 -0.02 12.65 11.44
C GLY A 371 1.15 13.59 11.79
N ARG A 372 0.93 14.89 11.63
CA ARG A 372 1.91 15.92 11.95
C ARG A 372 1.52 16.71 13.20
N THR A 373 2.51 17.40 13.81
CA THR A 373 2.25 18.25 14.98
C THR A 373 1.19 19.31 14.66
N LEU A 374 0.26 19.54 15.60
CA LEU A 374 -0.66 20.67 15.49
C LEU A 374 0.08 22.00 15.59
N THR A 375 1.15 22.05 16.39
CA THR A 375 2.00 23.25 16.53
C THR A 375 2.97 23.39 15.35
N SER A 376 3.10 24.61 14.83
CA SER A 376 4.11 24.95 13.82
C SER A 376 5.52 24.84 14.38
N ASN A 377 6.48 24.40 13.57
CA ASN A 377 7.91 24.46 13.86
C ASN A 377 8.59 25.75 13.31
N GLY A 378 7.78 26.67 12.74
CA GLY A 378 8.21 27.91 12.11
C GLY A 378 7.71 28.08 10.67
N ASN A 379 7.87 27.09 9.80
CA ASN A 379 7.41 27.11 8.41
C ASN A 379 6.78 25.78 7.96
N GLY A 380 6.81 24.77 8.83
CA GLY A 380 6.24 23.44 8.62
C GLY A 380 5.78 22.80 9.93
N SER A 381 5.66 21.49 9.91
CA SER A 381 5.24 20.69 11.06
C SER A 381 6.12 19.46 11.22
N ASP A 382 6.27 18.99 12.46
CA ASP A 382 7.13 17.85 12.78
C ASP A 382 6.34 16.54 12.81
N HIS A 383 7.06 15.41 12.95
CA HIS A 383 6.47 14.10 13.07
C HIS A 383 5.58 14.00 14.31
N ALA A 384 4.40 13.46 14.13
CA ALA A 384 3.45 13.19 15.22
C ALA A 384 2.88 11.77 15.09
N TRP A 385 1.65 11.54 15.54
CA TRP A 385 1.11 10.20 15.63
C TRP A 385 -0.24 10.07 14.92
N GLY A 386 -1.34 10.43 15.58
CA GLY A 386 -2.67 10.37 14.98
C GLY A 386 -2.88 11.38 13.87
N GLY A 387 -3.53 10.97 12.79
CA GLY A 387 -3.90 11.81 11.66
C GLY A 387 -5.32 11.56 11.18
N ASN A 388 -5.80 12.42 10.28
CA ASN A 388 -7.13 12.28 9.67
C ASN A 388 -7.01 11.64 8.28
N HIS A 389 -7.93 10.74 7.94
CA HIS A 389 -7.92 9.97 6.72
C HIS A 389 -9.25 10.07 5.98
N ILE A 390 -9.24 9.73 4.69
CA ILE A 390 -10.40 9.75 3.79
C ILE A 390 -10.79 8.32 3.46
N VAL A 391 -12.10 8.05 3.44
CA VAL A 391 -12.69 6.84 2.85
C VAL A 391 -13.73 7.26 1.84
N MET A 392 -13.60 6.81 0.59
CA MET A 392 -14.49 7.13 -0.52
C MET A 392 -15.00 5.86 -1.19
N GLY A 393 -16.29 5.82 -1.51
CA GLY A 393 -16.95 4.75 -2.23
C GLY A 393 -18.46 4.85 -2.10
N GLY A 394 -19.20 4.23 -3.02
CA GLY A 394 -20.67 4.27 -2.96
C GLY A 394 -21.26 3.53 -1.75
N ALA A 395 -20.58 2.47 -1.28
CA ALA A 395 -20.99 1.73 -0.09
C ALA A 395 -20.64 2.44 1.24
N VAL A 396 -19.85 3.51 1.20
CA VAL A 396 -19.44 4.28 2.39
C VAL A 396 -20.63 5.08 2.92
N ARG A 397 -20.84 5.05 4.22
CA ARG A 397 -21.80 5.93 4.92
C ARG A 397 -21.19 7.32 5.08
N GLY A 398 -21.11 8.04 3.95
CA GLY A 398 -20.45 9.35 3.86
C GLY A 398 -21.22 10.49 4.51
N GLY A 399 -20.69 11.72 4.35
CA GLY A 399 -21.22 12.93 5.00
C GLY A 399 -21.00 12.92 6.53
N LYS A 400 -20.07 12.10 7.01
CA LYS A 400 -19.78 11.89 8.43
C LYS A 400 -18.29 11.94 8.72
N VAL A 401 -17.97 12.20 9.98
CA VAL A 401 -16.61 12.06 10.52
C VAL A 401 -16.63 10.95 11.56
N TYR A 402 -15.88 9.90 11.31
CA TYR A 402 -15.69 8.78 12.20
C TYR A 402 -14.45 9.00 13.06
N GLY A 403 -14.39 8.38 14.21
CA GLY A 403 -13.30 8.52 15.15
C GLY A 403 -13.66 7.89 16.48
N ASP A 404 -12.95 8.24 17.55
CA ASP A 404 -13.32 7.80 18.88
C ASP A 404 -14.62 8.48 19.34
N ALA A 405 -15.69 7.71 19.40
CA ALA A 405 -17.02 8.21 19.81
C ALA A 405 -17.02 8.78 21.24
N ALA A 406 -16.21 8.22 22.16
CA ALA A 406 -16.08 8.71 23.52
C ALA A 406 -15.51 10.14 23.57
N ASN A 407 -14.73 10.53 22.56
CA ASN A 407 -14.12 11.85 22.41
C ASN A 407 -14.78 12.69 21.32
N GLY A 408 -16.04 12.39 20.93
CA GLY A 408 -16.84 13.17 19.99
C GLY A 408 -16.40 13.06 18.54
N TYR A 409 -15.80 11.93 18.15
CA TYR A 409 -15.35 11.57 16.80
C TYR A 409 -14.19 12.40 16.23
N TYR A 410 -14.12 13.67 16.48
CA TYR A 410 -13.02 14.58 16.11
C TYR A 410 -12.43 15.20 17.37
N PRO A 411 -11.09 15.22 17.56
CA PRO A 411 -10.46 15.78 18.75
C PRO A 411 -10.95 17.20 19.06
N ASN A 412 -11.31 17.47 20.30
CA ASN A 412 -11.64 18.82 20.73
C ASN A 412 -10.34 19.60 20.97
N LEU A 413 -9.98 20.47 20.01
CA LEU A 413 -8.73 21.23 20.08
C LEU A 413 -8.65 22.25 21.22
N GLN A 414 -9.76 22.54 21.89
CA GLN A 414 -9.79 23.37 23.11
C GLN A 414 -9.35 22.56 24.36
N ASN A 415 -9.40 21.24 24.29
CA ASN A 415 -9.11 20.35 25.43
C ASN A 415 -8.31 19.11 25.00
N LEU A 416 -7.03 19.28 24.71
CA LEU A 416 -6.14 18.22 24.28
C LEU A 416 -5.30 17.60 25.42
N ALA A 417 -5.43 18.12 26.67
CA ALA A 417 -4.53 17.76 27.77
C ALA A 417 -4.46 16.26 28.08
N ALA A 418 -5.50 15.49 27.73
CA ALA A 418 -5.57 14.05 27.97
C ALA A 418 -4.87 13.21 26.89
N ILE A 419 -4.68 13.77 25.67
CA ILE A 419 -4.19 13.03 24.50
C ILE A 419 -2.97 13.67 23.82
N ASP A 420 -2.59 14.90 24.18
CA ASP A 420 -1.42 15.58 23.63
C ASP A 420 -0.14 15.12 24.37
N THR A 421 0.74 14.49 23.64
CA THR A 421 2.08 14.08 24.15
C THR A 421 3.11 15.21 24.11
N GLY A 422 2.71 16.36 23.61
CA GLY A 422 3.51 17.58 23.42
C GLY A 422 3.47 18.06 21.98
N GLN A 423 3.39 19.37 21.80
CA GLN A 423 3.34 20.05 20.49
C GLN A 423 2.13 19.65 19.60
N GLY A 424 1.05 19.15 20.20
CA GLY A 424 -0.08 18.63 19.44
C GLY A 424 0.21 17.30 18.72
N ARG A 425 1.08 16.48 19.29
CA ARG A 425 1.23 15.06 18.92
C ARG A 425 0.14 14.27 19.61
N LEU A 426 -0.94 13.99 18.94
CA LEU A 426 -2.11 13.37 19.57
C LEU A 426 -1.96 11.85 19.62
N ILE A 427 -2.19 11.27 20.80
CA ILE A 427 -2.39 9.82 20.93
C ILE A 427 -3.59 9.45 20.06
N PRO A 428 -3.48 8.45 19.17
CA PRO A 428 -4.60 8.06 18.32
C PRO A 428 -5.82 7.63 19.12
N GLY A 429 -6.97 8.14 18.71
CA GLY A 429 -8.27 7.69 19.24
C GLY A 429 -8.76 6.41 18.56
N VAL A 430 -8.27 6.16 17.33
CA VAL A 430 -8.57 4.99 16.52
C VAL A 430 -7.26 4.31 16.13
N ALA A 431 -7.17 3.00 16.35
CA ALA A 431 -6.05 2.21 15.85
C ALA A 431 -6.17 1.98 14.34
N VAL A 432 -5.02 1.83 13.65
CA VAL A 432 -5.01 1.37 12.24
C VAL A 432 -5.75 0.03 12.11
N ASP A 433 -5.63 -0.84 13.10
CA ASP A 433 -6.33 -2.13 13.19
C ASP A 433 -7.86 -1.95 13.19
N GLU A 434 -8.40 -0.99 13.93
CA GLU A 434 -9.84 -0.69 13.98
C GLU A 434 -10.33 -0.12 12.64
N TYR A 435 -9.52 0.75 12.03
CA TYR A 435 -9.78 1.28 10.69
C TYR A 435 -9.76 0.17 9.63
N ALA A 436 -8.75 -0.71 9.68
CA ALA A 436 -8.63 -1.85 8.78
C ALA A 436 -9.76 -2.87 8.98
N ARG A 437 -10.24 -3.11 10.23
CA ARG A 437 -11.36 -4.02 10.50
C ARG A 437 -12.60 -3.69 9.68
N ASP A 438 -13.04 -2.43 9.69
CA ASP A 438 -14.24 -2.02 8.97
C ASP A 438 -14.06 -2.22 7.45
N LEU A 439 -12.88 -1.86 6.90
CA LEU A 439 -12.53 -2.08 5.50
C LEU A 439 -12.52 -3.57 5.14
N LEU A 440 -11.93 -4.41 5.98
CA LEU A 440 -11.81 -5.85 5.79
C LEU A 440 -13.17 -6.56 5.89
N THR A 441 -14.00 -6.18 6.87
CA THR A 441 -15.36 -6.72 7.03
C THR A 441 -16.21 -6.40 5.78
N TRP A 442 -16.16 -5.16 5.30
CA TRP A 442 -16.80 -4.80 4.04
C TRP A 442 -16.23 -5.59 2.85
N PHE A 443 -14.93 -5.81 2.80
CA PHE A 443 -14.24 -6.54 1.73
C PHE A 443 -14.59 -8.05 1.72
N GLY A 444 -15.10 -8.60 2.83
CA GLY A 444 -15.58 -9.97 2.95
C GLY A 444 -14.75 -10.87 3.86
N ILE A 445 -13.89 -10.30 4.70
CA ILE A 445 -13.20 -11.05 5.76
C ILE A 445 -14.19 -11.27 6.91
N SER A 446 -14.41 -12.52 7.28
CA SER A 446 -15.25 -12.88 8.41
C SER A 446 -14.62 -12.52 9.75
N SER A 447 -15.44 -12.31 10.78
CA SER A 447 -14.97 -12.05 12.14
C SER A 447 -14.05 -13.14 12.67
N SER A 448 -14.27 -14.40 12.30
CA SER A 448 -13.41 -15.54 12.69
C SER A 448 -12.01 -15.49 12.09
N ASN A 449 -11.80 -14.74 10.99
CA ASN A 449 -10.51 -14.60 10.31
C ASN A 449 -9.80 -13.28 10.66
N LEU A 450 -10.41 -12.40 11.45
CA LEU A 450 -9.83 -11.11 11.76
C LEU A 450 -8.48 -11.23 12.49
N ASP A 451 -8.34 -12.13 13.47
CA ASP A 451 -7.07 -12.31 14.19
C ASP A 451 -5.94 -12.89 13.33
N TYR A 452 -6.26 -13.54 12.21
CA TYR A 452 -5.24 -13.90 11.23
C TYR A 452 -4.79 -12.69 10.41
N VAL A 453 -5.74 -11.87 9.96
CA VAL A 453 -5.44 -10.69 9.12
C VAL A 453 -4.87 -9.53 9.94
N LEU A 454 -5.40 -9.33 11.14
CA LEU A 454 -4.99 -8.31 12.12
C LEU A 454 -4.54 -9.03 13.41
N PRO A 455 -3.27 -9.41 13.54
CA PRO A 455 -2.81 -10.26 14.63
C PRO A 455 -3.11 -9.69 16.02
N ALA A 456 -3.71 -10.53 16.86
CA ALA A 456 -4.14 -10.18 18.21
C ALA A 456 -5.23 -9.07 18.29
N PHE A 457 -5.94 -8.81 17.20
CA PHE A 457 -7.02 -7.80 17.16
C PHE A 457 -8.06 -8.00 18.27
N THR A 458 -8.59 -9.21 18.39
CA THR A 458 -9.62 -9.54 19.39
C THR A 458 -9.15 -9.25 20.82
N SER A 459 -7.91 -9.58 21.16
CA SER A 459 -7.36 -9.34 22.50
C SER A 459 -7.00 -7.87 22.75
N ARG A 460 -6.68 -7.10 21.72
CA ARG A 460 -6.25 -5.69 21.83
C ARG A 460 -7.42 -4.72 21.70
N PHE A 461 -8.35 -4.99 20.76
CA PHE A 461 -9.40 -4.05 20.35
C PHE A 461 -10.80 -4.67 20.30
N GLY A 462 -10.97 -5.98 20.59
CA GLY A 462 -12.25 -6.68 20.42
C GLY A 462 -13.42 -6.16 21.27
N GLY A 463 -13.12 -5.42 22.35
CA GLY A 463 -14.14 -4.73 23.15
C GLY A 463 -14.56 -3.35 22.63
N ARG A 464 -13.93 -2.85 21.55
CA ARG A 464 -14.24 -1.52 21.01
C ARG A 464 -15.29 -1.64 19.88
N PRO A 465 -16.22 -0.67 19.79
CA PRO A 465 -17.25 -0.70 18.77
C PRO A 465 -16.66 -0.57 17.37
N GLU A 466 -17.39 -1.04 16.37
CA GLU A 466 -17.09 -0.76 14.97
C GLU A 466 -17.24 0.73 14.67
N LEU A 467 -16.44 1.25 13.75
CA LEU A 467 -16.60 2.62 13.28
C LEU A 467 -17.93 2.79 12.53
N GLY A 468 -18.37 1.73 11.85
CA GLY A 468 -19.62 1.73 11.10
C GLY A 468 -19.50 2.50 9.78
N LEU A 469 -18.34 2.43 9.14
CA LEU A 469 -18.02 3.11 7.88
C LEU A 469 -18.93 2.70 6.72
N PHE A 470 -19.44 1.47 6.75
CA PHE A 470 -20.25 0.91 5.67
C PHE A 470 -21.68 0.63 6.13
N SER A 471 -22.62 0.70 5.19
CA SER A 471 -23.93 0.10 5.39
C SER A 471 -23.71 -1.40 5.57
N THR A 472 -24.44 -2.03 6.51
CA THR A 472 -24.36 -3.48 6.69
C THR A 472 -24.51 -4.14 5.32
N PRO A 473 -23.59 -4.98 4.88
CA PRO A 473 -23.81 -5.72 3.66
C PRO A 473 -25.12 -6.46 3.80
N ASN A 474 -25.96 -6.39 2.79
CA ASN A 474 -27.04 -7.35 2.68
C ASN A 474 -26.34 -8.72 2.60
N THR A 475 -26.17 -9.38 3.74
CA THR A 475 -25.55 -10.70 3.82
C THR A 475 -26.48 -11.64 3.10
N SER A 476 -26.25 -11.82 1.80
CA SER A 476 -26.83 -12.93 1.08
C SER A 476 -26.40 -14.20 1.82
N PRO A 477 -27.34 -15.08 2.23
CA PRO A 477 -27.03 -16.25 3.07
C PRO A 477 -26.12 -17.29 2.41
N ASN A 478 -25.57 -17.01 1.23
CA ASN A 478 -24.77 -17.92 0.40
C ASN A 478 -23.29 -17.52 0.22
N SER A 479 -22.71 -16.73 1.12
CA SER A 479 -21.24 -16.58 1.10
C SER A 479 -20.62 -17.91 1.55
N PRO A 480 -19.79 -18.56 0.73
CA PRO A 480 -19.12 -19.79 1.14
C PRO A 480 -18.24 -19.50 2.35
N THR A 481 -18.36 -20.31 3.38
CA THR A 481 -17.45 -20.29 4.53
C THR A 481 -16.03 -20.50 4.01
N PRO A 482 -15.07 -19.60 4.29
CA PRO A 482 -13.69 -19.82 3.89
C PRO A 482 -13.19 -21.17 4.44
N ALA A 483 -12.38 -21.87 3.66
CA ALA A 483 -11.77 -23.12 4.11
C ALA A 483 -10.97 -22.88 5.41
N PRO A 484 -10.94 -23.82 6.36
CA PRO A 484 -10.21 -23.68 7.59
C PRO A 484 -8.73 -23.41 7.28
N VAL A 485 -8.18 -22.37 7.90
CA VAL A 485 -6.78 -21.99 7.78
C VAL A 485 -5.91 -23.15 8.27
N PRO A 486 -4.90 -23.59 7.50
CA PRO A 486 -3.93 -24.56 8.01
C PRO A 486 -3.31 -23.98 9.29
N SER A 487 -3.31 -24.75 10.37
CA SER A 487 -2.68 -24.36 11.63
C SER A 487 -1.24 -23.93 11.35
N VAL A 488 -0.92 -22.69 11.73
CA VAL A 488 0.46 -22.18 11.69
C VAL A 488 1.28 -23.08 12.62
N GLN A 489 2.14 -23.92 12.05
CA GLN A 489 3.19 -24.55 12.83
C GLN A 489 4.12 -23.43 13.29
N THR A 490 4.04 -23.08 14.55
CA THR A 490 5.03 -22.24 15.20
C THR A 490 6.39 -22.91 15.03
N LEU A 491 7.29 -22.26 14.30
CA LEU A 491 8.69 -22.66 14.27
C LEU A 491 9.18 -22.69 15.72
N PRO A 492 9.86 -23.73 16.18
CA PRO A 492 10.40 -23.81 17.51
C PRO A 492 11.28 -22.59 17.76
N THR A 493 11.00 -21.84 18.81
CA THR A 493 11.82 -20.75 19.30
C THR A 493 13.12 -21.37 19.82
N GLY A 494 14.12 -21.43 18.94
CA GLY A 494 15.47 -21.74 19.35
C GLY A 494 15.96 -20.63 20.26
N SER A 495 16.31 -21.00 21.50
CA SER A 495 16.96 -20.14 22.48
C SER A 495 18.16 -19.44 21.85
N ALA A 496 18.07 -18.15 21.59
CA ALA A 496 19.16 -17.34 21.09
C ALA A 496 20.11 -17.03 22.24
N GLY A 497 21.17 -17.80 22.35
CA GLY A 497 22.40 -17.38 23.03
C GLY A 497 23.05 -16.25 22.23
N GLY A 498 23.49 -15.20 22.97
CA GLY A 498 23.86 -13.91 22.44
C GLY A 498 25.01 -13.85 21.43
N GLY A 499 25.07 -12.77 20.70
CA GLY A 499 26.26 -12.15 20.15
C GLY A 499 26.37 -12.19 18.62
N GLY A 500 26.40 -11.03 17.99
CA GLY A 500 27.02 -10.80 16.71
C GLY A 500 26.10 -10.21 15.64
N GLY A 501 26.21 -8.90 15.42
CA GLY A 501 25.64 -8.22 14.26
C GLY A 501 26.14 -8.83 12.97
N GLY A 502 25.24 -9.45 12.20
CA GLY A 502 25.54 -10.03 10.92
C GLY A 502 25.76 -8.97 9.86
N ALA A 503 26.99 -8.77 9.44
CA ALA A 503 27.29 -8.01 8.23
C ALA A 503 26.66 -8.68 7.01
N PRO A 504 26.11 -7.93 6.03
CA PRO A 504 25.55 -8.49 4.81
C PRO A 504 26.62 -9.31 4.07
N SER A 505 26.19 -10.44 3.49
CA SER A 505 27.12 -11.36 2.85
C SER A 505 27.93 -10.67 1.74
N PRO A 506 29.21 -11.05 1.51
CA PRO A 506 30.05 -10.52 0.44
C PRO A 506 29.42 -10.60 -0.94
N LEU A 507 28.57 -11.59 -1.18
CA LEU A 507 27.82 -11.77 -2.43
C LEU A 507 26.73 -10.68 -2.60
N PHE A 508 26.03 -10.31 -1.55
CA PHE A 508 25.02 -9.24 -1.58
C PHE A 508 25.68 -7.86 -1.81
N MET A 509 26.84 -7.63 -1.17
CA MET A 509 27.63 -6.41 -1.40
C MET A 509 28.23 -6.37 -2.81
N GLY A 510 28.59 -7.51 -3.38
CA GLY A 510 29.08 -7.63 -4.77
C GLY A 510 27.99 -7.27 -5.79
N VAL A 511 26.75 -7.70 -5.60
CA VAL A 511 25.62 -7.39 -6.48
C VAL A 511 25.25 -5.90 -6.39
N LEU A 512 25.24 -5.32 -5.19
CA LEU A 512 25.01 -3.87 -5.00
C LEU A 512 26.13 -3.02 -5.61
N GLY A 513 27.40 -3.47 -5.49
CA GLY A 513 28.56 -2.84 -6.11
C GLY A 513 28.49 -2.88 -7.65
N ALA A 514 28.08 -4.00 -8.24
CA ALA A 514 27.92 -4.16 -9.69
C ALA A 514 26.78 -3.28 -10.24
N LEU A 515 25.66 -3.17 -9.51
CA LEU A 515 24.55 -2.27 -9.87
C LEU A 515 24.93 -0.78 -9.75
N ALA A 516 25.71 -0.41 -8.75
CA ALA A 516 26.21 0.96 -8.58
C ALA A 516 27.20 1.33 -9.70
N LEU A 517 28.10 0.42 -10.07
CA LEU A 517 29.08 0.61 -11.17
C LEU A 517 28.39 0.72 -12.54
N THR A 518 27.34 -0.07 -12.80
CA THR A 518 26.54 0.04 -14.03
C THR A 518 25.81 1.38 -14.11
N ARG A 519 25.21 1.87 -13.01
CA ARG A 519 24.59 3.20 -12.95
C ARG A 519 25.59 4.34 -13.14
N LEU A 520 26.78 4.22 -12.56
CA LEU A 520 27.87 5.20 -12.75
C LEU A 520 28.37 5.21 -14.20
N ARG A 521 28.51 4.07 -14.85
CA ARG A 521 28.86 3.99 -16.28
C ARG A 521 27.78 4.59 -17.18
N GLN A 522 26.50 4.33 -16.90
CA GLN A 522 25.40 4.93 -17.65
C GLN A 522 25.35 6.45 -17.49
N LYS A 523 25.54 6.98 -16.28
CA LYS A 523 25.64 8.43 -16.03
C LYS A 523 26.83 9.08 -16.75
N ARG A 524 28.00 8.41 -16.76
CA ARG A 524 29.18 8.90 -17.51
C ARG A 524 28.95 8.91 -19.03
N MET A 525 28.29 7.89 -19.57
CA MET A 525 27.99 7.85 -21.00
C MET A 525 26.93 8.89 -21.40
N ALA A 526 25.91 9.10 -20.58
CA ALA A 526 24.92 10.14 -20.80
C ALA A 526 25.55 11.55 -20.77
N ARG A 527 26.48 11.79 -19.82
CA ARG A 527 27.20 13.06 -19.73
C ARG A 527 28.11 13.31 -20.92
N LYS A 528 28.89 12.30 -21.38
CA LYS A 528 29.70 12.41 -22.60
C LYS A 528 28.87 12.65 -23.85
N LYS A 529 27.68 12.06 -23.94
CA LYS A 529 26.77 12.29 -25.04
C LYS A 529 26.18 13.71 -25.05
N ALA A 530 25.88 14.25 -23.86
CA ALA A 530 25.41 15.63 -23.70
C ALA A 530 26.53 16.65 -24.04
N GLU A 531 27.78 16.40 -23.60
CA GLU A 531 28.96 17.22 -23.91
C GLU A 531 29.24 17.21 -25.43
N ALA A 532 29.16 16.05 -26.11
CA ALA A 532 29.35 15.94 -27.56
C ALA A 532 28.25 16.64 -28.37
N ILE A 533 27.01 16.68 -27.86
CA ILE A 533 25.89 17.41 -28.50
C ILE A 533 26.13 18.93 -28.36
N SER A 534 26.55 19.39 -27.16
CA SER A 534 26.86 20.81 -26.90
C SER A 534 28.02 21.31 -27.75
N GLU A 535 29.08 20.51 -27.95
CA GLU A 535 30.21 20.85 -28.83
C GLU A 535 29.80 20.89 -30.31
N ALA A 536 28.89 20.00 -30.75
CA ALA A 536 28.39 20.01 -32.12
C ALA A 536 27.46 21.20 -32.43
N GLU A 537 26.75 21.73 -31.41
CA GLU A 537 25.92 22.93 -31.53
C GLU A 537 26.74 24.21 -31.50
N SER A 538 27.79 24.29 -30.67
CA SER A 538 28.69 25.47 -30.61
C SER A 538 29.61 25.61 -31.84
N GLY A 539 29.82 24.53 -32.60
CA GLY A 539 30.60 24.56 -33.85
C GLY A 539 29.84 25.05 -35.11
N LYS A 540 28.52 25.28 -34.97
CA LYS A 540 27.69 25.75 -36.11
C LYS A 540 27.48 27.27 -36.15
N ASP A 541 27.89 28.00 -35.13
CA ASP A 541 27.74 29.47 -35.08
C ASP A 541 29.00 30.23 -35.49
N VAL A 542 29.99 29.55 -36.13
CA VAL A 542 31.21 30.17 -36.67
C VAL A 542 31.45 29.64 -38.08
N SER A 543 30.54 29.97 -39.00
CA SER A 543 30.85 29.96 -40.43
C SER A 543 29.88 30.88 -41.18
#